data_4d919b42e11cb2c0b3c851fe25960a06
#
_entry.id   4d919b42e11cb2c0b3c851fe25960a06
#
_cell.length_a   1.000
_cell.length_b   1.000
_cell.length_c   1.000
_cell.angle_alpha   90.00
_cell.angle_beta   90.00
_cell.angle_gamma   90.00
#
_symmetry.space_group_name_H-M   'P 1'
#
loop_
_entity.id
_entity.type
_entity.pdbx_description
1 polymer ?
#
loop_
_entity_poly.entity_id
_entity_poly.type
_entity_poly.pdbx_seq_one_letter_code
_entity_poly.pdbx_strand_id
1 'polypeptide(L)'
;MHDEGTGRLDLLHQTIVGEWQVSPVTDVTAGRWVVEWTRGPWHQVGSLLPRGFAAYARIFHPAYRRVSEQEAAGEGATPIRLADGRIGWNMEVRWADVAAANGRSAYPAMDWVTITGSERFLHRDHQPGIWDEEPCEGSLPVVQSRELVSLLRAHTSRPGRCWFALWDGFGSFAIPHDVSRLLMPNRPMVMFSGPITGWVEHQEHDSSEQSPSLWWPEDRAWCVATDVDLMTTYWERPKPVSRS
;
A
#
# COMPACT_ATOMS: atom_id res chain seq x y z
N MET A 1 -12.77 6.41 38.17
CA MET A 1 -12.88 5.58 36.95
C MET A 1 -11.92 6.24 35.98
N HIS A 2 -10.65 5.76 35.95
CA HIS A 2 -9.60 6.31 35.09
C HIS A 2 -9.91 5.89 33.65
N ASP A 3 -9.77 6.84 32.74
CA ASP A 3 -9.91 6.65 31.30
C ASP A 3 -8.76 5.76 30.77
N GLU A 4 -8.91 4.44 30.94
CA GLU A 4 -7.93 3.45 30.46
C GLU A 4 -7.89 3.41 28.91
N GLY A 5 -8.89 3.93 28.23
CA GLY A 5 -8.97 3.93 26.77
C GLY A 5 -8.02 4.93 26.11
N THR A 6 -7.90 6.13 26.67
CA THR A 6 -7.05 7.19 26.09
C THR A 6 -5.57 6.85 26.20
N GLY A 7 -5.13 6.32 27.35
CA GLY A 7 -3.73 5.93 27.54
C GLY A 7 -3.29 4.79 26.63
N ARG A 8 -4.20 3.89 26.24
CA ARG A 8 -3.91 2.78 25.29
C ARG A 8 -3.82 3.24 23.84
N LEU A 9 -4.63 4.21 23.45
CA LEU A 9 -4.54 4.81 22.12
C LEU A 9 -3.28 5.64 21.96
N ASP A 10 -2.86 6.35 23.01
CA ASP A 10 -1.59 7.07 23.03
C ASP A 10 -0.41 6.09 22.90
N LEU A 11 -0.48 4.93 23.55
CA LEU A 11 0.53 3.89 23.42
C LEU A 11 0.57 3.31 21.98
N LEU A 12 -0.60 3.06 21.39
CA LEU A 12 -0.73 2.62 20.01
C LEU A 12 -0.15 3.67 19.05
N HIS A 13 -0.47 4.94 19.27
CA HIS A 13 0.06 6.05 18.50
C HIS A 13 1.59 6.10 18.59
N GLN A 14 2.16 6.03 19.79
CA GLN A 14 3.62 6.03 19.99
C GLN A 14 4.30 4.81 19.40
N THR A 15 3.65 3.65 19.41
CA THR A 15 4.24 2.39 18.97
C THR A 15 4.19 2.22 17.45
N ILE A 16 3.10 2.68 16.80
CA ILE A 16 2.86 2.45 15.37
C ILE A 16 3.20 3.69 14.55
N VAL A 17 2.80 4.87 14.99
CA VAL A 17 2.78 6.09 14.18
C VAL A 17 3.71 7.19 14.70
N GLY A 18 4.18 7.11 15.95
CA GLY A 18 5.07 8.11 16.53
C GLY A 18 4.46 9.50 16.60
N GLU A 19 5.23 10.54 16.31
CA GLU A 19 4.80 11.95 16.30
C GLU A 19 4.18 12.40 14.96
N TRP A 20 3.83 11.46 14.06
CA TRP A 20 3.34 11.75 12.72
C TRP A 20 1.92 12.32 12.76
N GLN A 21 1.52 12.98 11.68
CA GLN A 21 0.22 13.67 11.56
C GLN A 21 -1.00 12.72 11.46
N VAL A 22 -0.84 11.42 11.70
CA VAL A 22 -1.94 10.45 11.74
C VAL A 22 -2.18 9.96 13.16
N SER A 23 -3.45 9.76 13.50
CA SER A 23 -3.87 9.32 14.82
C SER A 23 -4.79 8.12 14.74
N PRO A 24 -4.66 7.12 15.63
CA PRO A 24 -5.58 6.02 15.72
C PRO A 24 -6.98 6.53 16.07
N VAL A 25 -8.02 5.85 15.57
CA VAL A 25 -9.41 6.19 15.83
C VAL A 25 -10.15 5.03 16.50
N THR A 26 -11.03 5.35 17.43
CA THR A 26 -11.89 4.39 18.12
C THR A 26 -13.19 4.14 17.37
N ASP A 27 -13.70 5.15 16.65
CA ASP A 27 -14.93 5.04 15.88
C ASP A 27 -14.64 4.64 14.43
N VAL A 28 -14.98 3.42 14.07
CA VAL A 28 -14.83 2.86 12.73
C VAL A 28 -15.97 3.18 11.76
N THR A 29 -16.93 4.02 12.19
CA THR A 29 -18.10 4.38 11.37
C THR A 29 -17.74 4.96 10.01
N ALA A 30 -16.65 5.72 9.95
CA ALA A 30 -16.13 6.28 8.69
C ALA A 30 -15.76 5.23 7.64
N GLY A 31 -15.47 3.99 8.05
CA GLY A 31 -15.12 2.87 7.17
C GLY A 31 -16.30 1.95 6.79
N ARG A 32 -17.47 2.09 7.42
CA ARG A 32 -18.61 1.17 7.18
C ARG A 32 -19.03 1.08 5.71
N TRP A 33 -19.00 2.20 5.00
CA TRP A 33 -19.34 2.23 3.57
C TRP A 33 -18.41 1.35 2.72
N VAL A 34 -17.12 1.26 3.09
CA VAL A 34 -16.18 0.37 2.40
C VAL A 34 -16.63 -1.08 2.56
N VAL A 35 -16.95 -1.48 3.80
CA VAL A 35 -17.45 -2.84 4.11
C VAL A 35 -18.75 -3.15 3.36
N GLU A 36 -19.69 -2.22 3.36
CA GLU A 36 -21.01 -2.37 2.74
C GLU A 36 -20.93 -2.49 1.21
N TRP A 37 -20.01 -1.76 0.59
CA TRP A 37 -19.87 -1.69 -0.87
C TRP A 37 -18.85 -2.67 -1.44
N THR A 38 -18.00 -3.24 -0.59
CA THR A 38 -17.08 -4.31 -0.95
C THR A 38 -17.83 -5.64 -0.97
N ARG A 39 -17.87 -6.29 -2.12
CA ARG A 39 -18.59 -7.57 -2.30
C ARG A 39 -17.87 -8.44 -3.32
N GLY A 40 -17.90 -9.73 -3.09
CA GLY A 40 -17.38 -10.72 -4.02
C GLY A 40 -16.60 -11.82 -3.31
N PRO A 41 -16.23 -12.86 -4.00
CA PRO A 41 -15.30 -13.87 -3.50
C PRO A 41 -13.96 -13.21 -3.14
N TRP A 42 -13.35 -13.68 -2.07
CA TRP A 42 -12.09 -13.12 -1.51
C TRP A 42 -10.93 -13.01 -2.52
N HIS A 43 -10.93 -13.80 -3.58
CA HIS A 43 -9.91 -13.80 -4.64
C HIS A 43 -10.19 -12.80 -5.79
N GLN A 44 -11.18 -11.93 -5.66
CA GLN A 44 -11.54 -10.94 -6.68
C GLN A 44 -11.28 -9.52 -6.17
N VAL A 45 -10.91 -8.60 -7.07
CA VAL A 45 -10.71 -7.17 -6.76
C VAL A 45 -11.95 -6.56 -6.07
N GLY A 46 -13.15 -7.01 -6.41
CA GLY A 46 -14.39 -6.57 -5.76
C GLY A 46 -14.52 -6.96 -4.27
N SER A 47 -13.63 -7.80 -3.73
CA SER A 47 -13.50 -8.07 -2.30
C SER A 47 -12.54 -7.11 -1.58
N LEU A 48 -11.79 -6.30 -2.32
CA LEU A 48 -10.82 -5.35 -1.81
C LEU A 48 -11.34 -3.92 -1.87
N LEU A 49 -12.02 -3.58 -2.95
CA LEU A 49 -12.47 -2.23 -3.26
C LEU A 49 -13.99 -2.12 -3.26
N PRO A 50 -14.55 -1.01 -2.78
CA PRO A 50 -15.97 -0.70 -2.91
C PRO A 50 -16.40 -0.66 -4.39
N ARG A 51 -17.63 -1.07 -4.67
CA ARG A 51 -18.20 -0.99 -6.02
C ARG A 51 -18.82 0.38 -6.28
N GLY A 52 -19.00 0.70 -7.55
CA GLY A 52 -19.75 1.90 -7.98
C GLY A 52 -18.90 3.04 -8.45
N PHE A 53 -17.59 2.89 -8.45
CA PHE A 53 -16.69 3.87 -9.05
C PHE A 53 -16.63 3.76 -10.57
N ALA A 54 -16.27 4.86 -11.24
CA ALA A 54 -16.29 4.94 -12.69
C ALA A 54 -15.08 4.31 -13.36
N ALA A 55 -13.95 4.32 -12.65
CA ALA A 55 -12.69 3.84 -13.16
C ALA A 55 -11.88 3.18 -12.06
N TYR A 56 -11.15 2.16 -12.46
CA TYR A 56 -10.23 1.41 -11.61
C TYR A 56 -8.87 1.40 -12.28
N ALA A 57 -7.82 1.59 -11.51
CA ALA A 57 -6.45 1.43 -11.94
C ALA A 57 -5.73 0.40 -11.07
N ARG A 58 -4.79 -0.32 -11.65
CA ARG A 58 -3.90 -1.24 -10.96
C ARG A 58 -2.49 -0.69 -11.05
N ILE A 59 -1.84 -0.57 -9.91
CA ILE A 59 -0.47 -0.13 -9.76
C ILE A 59 0.37 -1.37 -9.50
N PHE A 60 1.29 -1.68 -10.38
CA PHE A 60 2.24 -2.77 -10.20
C PHE A 60 3.37 -2.28 -9.30
N HIS A 61 3.68 -2.98 -8.22
CA HIS A 61 4.84 -2.67 -7.41
C HIS A 61 6.10 -3.02 -8.21
N PRO A 62 7.14 -2.17 -8.24
CA PRO A 62 8.33 -2.47 -9.00
C PRO A 62 9.07 -3.68 -8.43
N ALA A 63 9.72 -4.44 -9.31
CA ALA A 63 10.83 -5.29 -8.92
C ALA A 63 12.11 -4.44 -8.86
N TYR A 64 13.18 -4.96 -8.30
CA TYR A 64 14.43 -4.22 -8.17
C TYR A 64 15.61 -5.02 -8.72
N ARG A 65 16.51 -4.34 -9.39
CA ARG A 65 17.81 -4.86 -9.82
C ARG A 65 18.91 -4.16 -9.04
N ARG A 66 19.82 -4.92 -8.48
CA ARG A 66 21.03 -4.37 -7.86
C ARG A 66 21.96 -3.83 -8.93
N VAL A 67 22.45 -2.64 -8.67
CA VAL A 67 23.33 -1.94 -9.60
C VAL A 67 24.62 -1.49 -8.91
N SER A 68 25.68 -1.30 -9.69
CA SER A 68 26.91 -0.73 -9.18
C SER A 68 26.74 0.76 -8.87
N GLU A 69 27.63 1.32 -8.07
CA GLU A 69 27.65 2.76 -7.78
C GLU A 69 27.82 3.60 -9.06
N GLN A 70 28.53 3.08 -10.03
CA GLN A 70 28.72 3.72 -11.33
C GLN A 70 27.41 3.78 -12.13
N GLU A 71 26.63 2.70 -12.14
CA GLU A 71 25.29 2.68 -12.76
C GLU A 71 24.31 3.57 -11.99
N ALA A 72 24.42 3.59 -10.66
CA ALA A 72 23.58 4.39 -9.76
C ALA A 72 23.80 5.91 -9.90
N ALA A 73 24.94 6.34 -10.44
CA ALA A 73 25.20 7.75 -10.75
C ALA A 73 24.30 8.29 -11.87
N GLY A 74 23.58 7.41 -12.60
CA GLY A 74 22.46 7.75 -13.46
C GLY A 74 21.18 8.02 -12.67
N GLU A 75 20.11 8.39 -13.37
CA GLU A 75 18.81 8.64 -12.75
C GLU A 75 18.11 7.35 -12.29
N GLY A 76 17.41 7.40 -11.15
CA GLY A 76 16.43 6.40 -10.73
C GLY A 76 16.93 5.29 -9.81
N ALA A 77 18.20 5.32 -9.38
CA ALA A 77 18.68 4.36 -8.39
C ALA A 77 18.42 4.85 -6.95
N THR A 78 17.96 3.96 -6.09
CA THR A 78 17.68 4.21 -4.67
C THR A 78 18.76 3.56 -3.81
N PRO A 79 19.38 4.28 -2.84
CA PRO A 79 20.32 3.70 -1.92
C PRO A 79 19.62 2.74 -0.95
N ILE A 80 20.23 1.59 -0.70
CA ILE A 80 19.75 0.60 0.28
C ILE A 80 20.88 0.26 1.25
N ARG A 81 20.52 -0.13 2.47
CA ARG A 81 21.47 -0.65 3.45
C ARG A 81 21.54 -2.17 3.32
N LEU A 82 22.71 -2.68 2.98
CA LEU A 82 22.98 -4.11 2.91
C LEU A 82 23.13 -4.73 4.30
N ALA A 83 23.00 -6.06 4.41
CA ALA A 83 23.12 -6.78 5.67
C ALA A 83 24.49 -6.61 6.35
N ASP A 84 25.53 -6.34 5.60
CA ASP A 84 26.89 -6.07 6.09
C ASP A 84 27.12 -4.58 6.48
N GLY A 85 26.08 -3.76 6.42
CA GLY A 85 26.09 -2.33 6.76
C GLY A 85 26.56 -1.39 5.65
N ARG A 86 27.03 -1.92 4.50
CA ARG A 86 27.40 -1.10 3.33
C ARG A 86 26.15 -0.49 2.66
N ILE A 87 26.39 0.55 1.89
CA ILE A 87 25.34 1.10 0.99
C ILE A 87 25.45 0.34 -0.34
N GLY A 88 24.33 -0.22 -0.77
CA GLY A 88 24.08 -0.73 -2.09
C GLY A 88 23.11 0.17 -2.84
N TRP A 89 22.82 -0.18 -4.07
CA TRP A 89 21.91 0.60 -4.93
C TRP A 89 20.93 -0.33 -5.62
N ASN A 90 19.65 0.00 -5.56
CA ASN A 90 18.58 -0.68 -6.28
C ASN A 90 18.03 0.24 -7.38
N MET A 91 17.78 -0.34 -8.55
CA MET A 91 17.06 0.30 -9.65
C MET A 91 15.72 -0.39 -9.85
N GLU A 92 14.65 0.40 -9.98
CA GLU A 92 13.32 -0.14 -10.24
C GLU A 92 13.25 -0.82 -11.62
N VAL A 93 12.59 -1.96 -11.66
CA VAL A 93 12.33 -2.73 -12.89
C VAL A 93 10.82 -2.89 -13.05
N ARG A 94 10.31 -2.39 -14.18
CA ARG A 94 8.87 -2.48 -14.46
C ARG A 94 8.51 -3.90 -14.89
N TRP A 95 7.32 -4.34 -14.53
CA TRP A 95 6.79 -5.64 -14.95
C TRP A 95 6.79 -5.83 -16.47
N ALA A 96 6.60 -4.75 -17.23
CA ALA A 96 6.67 -4.79 -18.69
C ALA A 96 8.08 -5.17 -19.20
N ASP A 97 9.11 -4.69 -18.53
CA ASP A 97 10.50 -4.97 -18.90
C ASP A 97 10.86 -6.42 -18.52
N VAL A 98 10.38 -6.91 -17.37
CA VAL A 98 10.53 -8.31 -16.97
C VAL A 98 9.80 -9.24 -17.95
N ALA A 99 8.56 -8.92 -18.33
CA ALA A 99 7.81 -9.69 -19.31
C ALA A 99 8.55 -9.76 -20.64
N ALA A 100 9.02 -8.62 -21.15
CA ALA A 100 9.77 -8.55 -22.42
C ALA A 100 11.07 -9.38 -22.37
N ALA A 101 11.83 -9.31 -21.27
CA ALA A 101 13.04 -10.10 -21.08
C ALA A 101 12.77 -11.62 -21.08
N ASN A 102 11.57 -12.04 -20.66
CA ASN A 102 11.09 -13.42 -20.69
C ASN A 102 10.33 -13.79 -21.98
N GLY A 103 10.40 -12.96 -23.03
CA GLY A 103 9.71 -13.21 -24.31
C GLY A 103 8.18 -13.14 -24.20
N ARG A 104 7.64 -12.39 -23.24
CA ARG A 104 6.22 -12.24 -22.97
C ARG A 104 5.77 -10.80 -23.21
N SER A 105 4.48 -10.63 -23.50
CA SER A 105 3.89 -9.30 -23.66
C SER A 105 3.25 -8.86 -22.35
N ALA A 106 3.45 -7.59 -21.98
CA ALA A 106 2.75 -6.99 -20.87
C ALA A 106 1.27 -6.77 -21.19
N TYR A 107 0.41 -6.98 -20.19
CA TYR A 107 -1.04 -6.73 -20.28
C TYR A 107 -1.61 -6.33 -18.90
N PRO A 108 -2.75 -5.61 -18.84
CA PRO A 108 -3.24 -5.03 -17.58
C PRO A 108 -3.55 -6.03 -16.47
N ALA A 109 -3.91 -7.27 -16.82
CA ALA A 109 -4.24 -8.32 -15.87
C ALA A 109 -3.09 -9.32 -15.61
N MET A 110 -1.86 -9.00 -16.05
CA MET A 110 -0.70 -9.87 -15.84
C MET A 110 -0.44 -10.10 -14.35
N ASP A 111 0.07 -11.28 -14.01
CA ASP A 111 0.58 -11.62 -12.69
C ASP A 111 2.08 -11.91 -12.74
N TRP A 112 2.73 -11.77 -11.58
CA TRP A 112 4.19 -11.90 -11.47
C TRP A 112 4.69 -13.28 -11.89
N VAL A 113 4.02 -14.33 -11.45
CA VAL A 113 4.36 -15.71 -11.79
C VAL A 113 4.30 -15.95 -13.30
N THR A 114 3.26 -15.44 -13.95
CA THR A 114 3.09 -15.56 -15.39
C THR A 114 4.21 -14.87 -16.18
N ILE A 115 4.61 -13.67 -15.79
CA ILE A 115 5.60 -12.91 -16.54
C ILE A 115 7.04 -13.38 -16.29
N THR A 116 7.34 -13.95 -15.12
CA THR A 116 8.65 -14.52 -14.79
C THR A 116 8.78 -15.99 -15.19
N GLY A 117 7.66 -16.71 -15.27
CA GLY A 117 7.65 -18.15 -15.44
C GLY A 117 8.05 -18.92 -14.17
N SER A 118 8.12 -18.25 -13.05
CA SER A 118 8.40 -18.86 -11.74
C SER A 118 7.20 -19.62 -11.23
N GLU A 119 7.41 -20.69 -10.49
CA GLU A 119 6.34 -21.34 -9.73
C GLU A 119 6.12 -20.56 -8.42
N ARG A 120 4.87 -20.33 -8.07
CA ARG A 120 4.46 -19.47 -6.94
C ARG A 120 5.09 -19.86 -5.58
N PHE A 121 5.57 -21.09 -5.45
CA PHE A 121 6.19 -21.59 -4.22
C PHE A 121 7.72 -21.59 -4.24
N LEU A 122 8.33 -21.21 -5.35
CA LEU A 122 9.77 -21.12 -5.50
C LEU A 122 10.21 -19.64 -5.52
N HIS A 123 10.03 -18.97 -4.39
CA HIS A 123 10.45 -17.58 -4.15
C HIS A 123 11.96 -17.29 -4.34
N ARG A 124 12.68 -18.16 -5.03
CA ARG A 124 14.14 -18.09 -5.15
C ARG A 124 14.65 -18.03 -6.58
N ASP A 125 13.76 -18.03 -7.56
CA ASP A 125 14.18 -17.96 -8.94
C ASP A 125 14.45 -16.50 -9.31
N HIS A 126 15.54 -15.98 -8.76
CA HIS A 126 16.10 -14.71 -9.23
C HIS A 126 16.40 -14.84 -10.72
N GLN A 127 16.18 -13.77 -11.45
CA GLN A 127 16.61 -13.64 -12.84
C GLN A 127 17.75 -12.61 -12.92
N PRO A 128 19.00 -13.01 -12.60
CA PRO A 128 20.13 -12.09 -12.51
C PRO A 128 20.32 -11.31 -13.82
N GLY A 129 20.50 -10.00 -13.70
CA GLY A 129 20.58 -9.08 -14.83
C GLY A 129 19.22 -8.55 -15.30
N ILE A 130 18.10 -9.17 -14.90
CA ILE A 130 16.74 -8.66 -15.12
C ILE A 130 16.22 -8.07 -13.82
N TRP A 131 16.15 -8.87 -12.77
CA TRP A 131 15.77 -8.44 -11.42
C TRP A 131 16.43 -9.32 -10.34
N ASP A 132 16.66 -8.76 -9.16
CA ASP A 132 17.28 -9.43 -8.01
C ASP A 132 16.33 -9.50 -6.81
N GLU A 133 15.39 -8.57 -6.72
CA GLU A 133 14.37 -8.52 -5.68
C GLU A 133 12.99 -8.43 -6.32
N GLU A 134 12.09 -9.31 -5.90
CA GLU A 134 10.71 -9.33 -6.37
C GLU A 134 9.93 -8.10 -5.90
N PRO A 135 8.79 -7.78 -6.54
CA PRO A 135 7.92 -6.72 -6.07
C PRO A 135 7.47 -6.93 -4.64
N CYS A 136 7.42 -5.85 -3.85
CA CYS A 136 6.94 -5.89 -2.49
C CYS A 136 5.51 -6.43 -2.44
N GLU A 137 5.27 -7.44 -1.60
CA GLU A 137 3.96 -8.00 -1.35
C GLU A 137 3.31 -7.32 -0.14
N GLY A 138 2.04 -6.99 -0.24
CA GLY A 138 1.26 -6.45 0.88
C GLY A 138 1.46 -4.97 1.22
N SER A 139 2.41 -4.30 0.59
CA SER A 139 2.68 -2.88 0.84
C SER A 139 3.04 -2.14 -0.44
N LEU A 140 2.40 -0.98 -0.67
CA LEU A 140 2.80 -0.07 -1.75
C LEU A 140 4.11 0.61 -1.34
N PRO A 141 5.21 0.49 -2.11
CA PRO A 141 6.47 1.11 -1.76
C PRO A 141 6.36 2.64 -1.64
N VAL A 142 7.17 3.22 -0.77
CA VAL A 142 7.06 4.64 -0.38
C VAL A 142 7.17 5.62 -1.56
N VAL A 143 7.98 5.32 -2.56
CA VAL A 143 8.12 6.14 -3.77
C VAL A 143 6.78 6.20 -4.51
N GLN A 144 6.17 5.05 -4.77
CA GLN A 144 4.87 4.94 -5.43
C GLN A 144 3.74 5.51 -4.57
N SER A 145 3.82 5.36 -3.24
CA SER A 145 2.88 6.00 -2.30
C SER A 145 2.92 7.53 -2.42
N ARG A 146 4.10 8.13 -2.53
CA ARG A 146 4.30 9.58 -2.69
C ARG A 146 3.73 10.08 -4.02
N GLU A 147 4.01 9.38 -5.11
CA GLU A 147 3.48 9.71 -6.43
C GLU A 147 1.95 9.62 -6.45
N LEU A 148 1.40 8.55 -5.85
CA LEU A 148 -0.04 8.36 -5.76
C LEU A 148 -0.71 9.46 -4.92
N VAL A 149 -0.13 9.85 -3.79
CA VAL A 149 -0.61 10.98 -2.96
C VAL A 149 -0.65 12.28 -3.78
N SER A 150 0.41 12.55 -4.54
CA SER A 150 0.49 13.75 -5.39
C SER A 150 -0.65 13.78 -6.43
N LEU A 151 -0.96 12.63 -7.03
CA LEU A 151 -2.07 12.47 -7.96
C LEU A 151 -3.43 12.61 -7.25
N LEU A 152 -3.64 11.87 -6.16
CA LEU A 152 -4.93 11.78 -5.46
C LEU A 152 -5.36 13.09 -4.79
N ARG A 153 -4.39 13.90 -4.37
CA ARG A 153 -4.64 15.21 -3.76
C ARG A 153 -5.48 16.12 -4.67
N ALA A 154 -5.30 16.02 -5.98
CA ALA A 154 -6.08 16.79 -6.96
C ALA A 154 -7.53 16.28 -7.13
N HIS A 155 -7.85 15.12 -6.61
CA HIS A 155 -9.13 14.43 -6.78
C HIS A 155 -9.98 14.39 -5.51
N THR A 156 -9.65 15.17 -4.48
CA THR A 156 -10.46 15.32 -3.27
C THR A 156 -10.57 16.77 -2.85
N SER A 157 -11.71 17.13 -2.29
CA SER A 157 -11.91 18.43 -1.63
C SER A 157 -11.45 18.41 -0.15
N ARG A 158 -11.03 17.25 0.36
CA ARG A 158 -10.71 17.00 1.77
C ARG A 158 -9.31 16.39 1.98
N PRO A 159 -8.25 16.94 1.37
CA PRO A 159 -6.90 16.37 1.50
C PRO A 159 -6.32 16.42 2.92
N GLY A 160 -6.85 17.29 3.77
CA GLY A 160 -6.46 17.39 5.18
C GLY A 160 -7.10 16.34 6.08
N ARG A 161 -8.04 15.52 5.57
CA ARG A 161 -8.74 14.51 6.36
C ARG A 161 -9.00 13.25 5.54
N CYS A 162 -8.10 12.31 5.73
CA CYS A 162 -8.16 10.98 5.14
C CYS A 162 -8.23 9.92 6.25
N TRP A 163 -8.72 8.77 5.87
CA TRP A 163 -8.79 7.58 6.70
C TRP A 163 -7.83 6.54 6.14
N PHE A 164 -7.14 5.86 7.05
CA PHE A 164 -6.21 4.79 6.74
C PHE A 164 -6.61 3.57 7.55
N ALA A 165 -6.69 2.42 6.94
CA ALA A 165 -6.99 1.17 7.61
C ALA A 165 -5.85 0.19 7.37
N LEU A 166 -5.30 -0.35 8.46
CA LEU A 166 -4.20 -1.28 8.47
C LEU A 166 -4.68 -2.63 8.95
N TRP A 167 -4.38 -3.69 8.20
CA TRP A 167 -4.70 -5.04 8.65
C TRP A 167 -3.95 -5.37 9.96
N ASP A 168 -4.71 -5.87 10.96
CA ASP A 168 -4.16 -6.11 12.30
C ASP A 168 -3.30 -7.40 12.38
N GLY A 169 -3.26 -8.17 11.30
CA GLY A 169 -2.47 -9.39 11.18
C GLY A 169 -1.02 -9.22 10.69
N PHE A 170 -0.55 -7.99 10.42
CA PHE A 170 0.83 -7.78 9.98
C PHE A 170 1.90 -8.20 10.99
N GLY A 171 1.55 -8.35 12.26
CA GLY A 171 2.49 -8.81 13.29
C GLY A 171 3.63 -7.83 13.65
N SER A 172 3.86 -6.82 12.82
CA SER A 172 4.85 -5.76 13.04
C SER A 172 4.40 -4.75 14.09
N PHE A 173 3.11 -4.74 14.41
CA PHE A 173 2.47 -3.77 15.30
C PHE A 173 1.80 -4.45 16.48
N ALA A 174 2.09 -3.97 17.68
CA ALA A 174 1.42 -4.41 18.91
C ALA A 174 0.07 -3.68 19.06
N ILE A 175 -0.97 -4.18 18.41
CA ILE A 175 -2.31 -3.58 18.46
C ILE A 175 -3.07 -4.11 19.67
N PRO A 176 -3.53 -3.24 20.59
CA PRO A 176 -4.35 -3.65 21.74
C PRO A 176 -5.65 -4.33 21.30
N HIS A 177 -6.05 -5.40 21.98
CA HIS A 177 -7.23 -6.20 21.64
C HIS A 177 -8.56 -5.44 21.75
N ASP A 178 -8.61 -4.41 22.58
CA ASP A 178 -9.81 -3.59 22.86
C ASP A 178 -9.98 -2.39 21.92
N VAL A 179 -9.03 -2.14 21.00
CA VAL A 179 -9.20 -1.14 19.94
C VAL A 179 -10.26 -1.63 18.95
N SER A 180 -11.20 -0.77 18.60
CA SER A 180 -12.22 -1.07 17.58
C SER A 180 -11.61 -1.40 16.23
N ARG A 181 -12.17 -2.41 15.56
CA ARG A 181 -11.73 -2.83 14.24
C ARG A 181 -12.80 -2.63 13.19
N LEU A 182 -12.41 -2.16 12.03
CA LEU A 182 -13.22 -2.23 10.84
C LEU A 182 -13.19 -3.69 10.34
N LEU A 183 -14.33 -4.37 10.40
CA LEU A 183 -14.43 -5.79 10.05
C LEU A 183 -14.62 -5.95 8.55
N MET A 184 -13.53 -5.99 7.81
CA MET A 184 -13.53 -6.44 6.42
C MET A 184 -13.59 -7.98 6.38
N PRO A 185 -14.14 -8.59 5.33
CA PRO A 185 -14.16 -10.03 5.20
C PRO A 185 -12.74 -10.61 5.32
N ASN A 186 -12.49 -11.42 6.37
CA ASN A 186 -11.20 -12.05 6.69
C ASN A 186 -10.01 -11.10 6.94
N ARG A 187 -10.25 -9.81 7.08
CA ARG A 187 -9.22 -8.79 7.27
C ARG A 187 -9.68 -7.74 8.29
N PRO A 188 -9.68 -8.03 9.59
CA PRO A 188 -9.94 -6.99 10.60
C PRO A 188 -8.85 -5.93 10.52
N MET A 189 -9.25 -4.66 10.51
CA MET A 189 -8.34 -3.53 10.31
C MET A 189 -8.44 -2.52 11.44
N VAL A 190 -7.33 -1.98 11.87
CA VAL A 190 -7.26 -0.81 12.74
C VAL A 190 -7.30 0.44 11.89
N MET A 191 -8.06 1.44 12.32
CA MET A 191 -8.21 2.68 11.57
C MET A 191 -7.43 3.84 12.19
N PHE A 192 -6.94 4.69 11.30
CA PHE A 192 -6.26 5.94 11.61
C PHE A 192 -6.86 7.08 10.79
N SER A 193 -6.66 8.32 11.22
CA SER A 193 -7.04 9.51 10.47
C SER A 193 -5.94 10.56 10.47
N GLY A 194 -5.84 11.32 9.38
CA GLY A 194 -4.85 12.39 9.22
C GLY A 194 -4.90 13.00 7.83
N PRO A 195 -3.96 13.91 7.51
CA PRO A 195 -3.82 14.44 6.16
C PRO A 195 -3.39 13.34 5.18
N ILE A 196 -3.65 13.53 3.90
CA ILE A 196 -3.32 12.58 2.84
C ILE A 196 -1.83 12.21 2.80
N THR A 197 -0.94 13.11 3.23
CA THR A 197 0.52 12.91 3.31
C THR A 197 0.96 12.14 4.54
N GLY A 198 0.14 12.13 5.60
CA GLY A 198 0.57 11.69 6.92
C GLY A 198 1.08 10.26 6.98
N TRP A 199 0.49 9.34 6.20
CA TRP A 199 0.99 7.97 6.17
C TRP A 199 2.28 7.81 5.36
N VAL A 200 2.45 8.56 4.27
CA VAL A 200 3.70 8.54 3.49
C VAL A 200 4.85 9.08 4.32
N GLU A 201 4.63 10.15 5.08
CA GLU A 201 5.61 10.68 6.03
C GLU A 201 6.01 9.62 7.08
N HIS A 202 5.05 8.81 7.54
CA HIS A 202 5.35 7.66 8.40
C HIS A 202 6.20 6.60 7.68
N GLN A 203 5.82 6.17 6.48
CA GLN A 203 6.59 5.17 5.70
C GLN A 203 8.05 5.60 5.46
N GLU A 204 8.32 6.90 5.29
CA GLU A 204 9.67 7.43 5.06
C GLU A 204 10.61 7.27 6.27
N HIS A 205 10.04 7.12 7.45
CA HIS A 205 10.79 7.10 8.71
C HIS A 205 10.69 5.76 9.45
N ASP A 206 9.71 4.93 9.09
CA ASP A 206 9.55 3.61 9.68
C ASP A 206 10.28 2.54 8.86
N SER A 207 11.07 1.72 9.54
CA SER A 207 11.79 0.61 8.92
C SER A 207 10.88 -0.50 8.37
N SER A 208 9.60 -0.53 8.76
CA SER A 208 8.63 -1.52 8.25
C SER A 208 8.14 -1.17 6.84
N GLU A 209 8.24 0.10 6.43
CA GLU A 209 7.75 0.63 5.16
C GLU A 209 6.29 0.25 4.84
N GLN A 210 5.50 -0.08 5.88
CA GLN A 210 4.15 -0.61 5.72
C GLN A 210 3.19 0.45 5.21
N SER A 211 2.60 0.25 4.03
CA SER A 211 1.49 1.07 3.53
C SER A 211 0.16 0.68 4.16
N PRO A 212 -0.85 1.58 4.18
CA PRO A 212 -2.20 1.19 4.59
C PRO A 212 -2.77 0.12 3.65
N SER A 213 -3.50 -0.84 4.22
CA SER A 213 -4.25 -1.82 3.43
C SER A 213 -5.41 -1.18 2.68
N LEU A 214 -6.04 -0.14 3.29
CA LEU A 214 -7.08 0.68 2.67
C LEU A 214 -6.89 2.13 3.07
N TRP A 215 -7.17 3.08 2.16
CA TRP A 215 -7.20 4.50 2.48
C TRP A 215 -8.12 5.28 1.54
N TRP A 216 -8.77 6.32 2.09
CA TRP A 216 -9.75 7.15 1.39
C TRP A 216 -9.91 8.50 2.07
N PRO A 217 -10.31 9.57 1.34
CA PRO A 217 -10.60 10.88 1.93
C PRO A 217 -12.00 10.91 2.56
N GLU A 218 -12.26 11.90 3.41
CA GLU A 218 -13.56 12.09 4.07
C GLU A 218 -14.72 12.22 3.06
N ASP A 219 -14.49 12.83 1.90
CA ASP A 219 -15.49 12.99 0.85
C ASP A 219 -15.66 11.75 -0.04
N ARG A 220 -14.94 10.65 0.25
CA ARG A 220 -14.99 9.38 -0.48
C ARG A 220 -14.75 9.54 -2.00
N ALA A 221 -13.97 10.54 -2.36
CA ALA A 221 -13.70 10.85 -3.76
C ALA A 221 -12.86 9.78 -4.47
N TRP A 222 -12.20 8.93 -3.72
CA TRP A 222 -11.43 7.77 -4.19
C TRP A 222 -11.23 6.78 -3.06
N CYS A 223 -10.83 5.56 -3.41
CA CYS A 223 -10.36 4.54 -2.46
C CYS A 223 -9.14 3.82 -3.05
N VAL A 224 -8.17 3.54 -2.21
CA VAL A 224 -6.97 2.76 -2.54
C VAL A 224 -6.97 1.51 -1.68
N ALA A 225 -6.60 0.37 -2.27
CA ALA A 225 -6.47 -0.90 -1.56
C ALA A 225 -5.19 -1.64 -1.96
N THR A 226 -4.46 -2.11 -0.95
CA THR A 226 -3.32 -3.02 -1.08
C THR A 226 -3.60 -4.23 -0.20
N ASP A 227 -3.83 -5.41 -0.79
CA ASP A 227 -4.00 -6.64 -0.02
C ASP A 227 -2.63 -7.23 0.33
N VAL A 228 -2.55 -7.87 1.50
CA VAL A 228 -1.32 -8.42 2.06
C VAL A 228 -0.68 -9.51 1.19
N ASP A 229 -1.46 -10.15 0.34
CA ASP A 229 -1.03 -11.24 -0.53
C ASP A 229 -0.79 -10.76 -1.99
N LEU A 230 -0.75 -9.43 -2.23
CA LEU A 230 -0.63 -8.89 -3.58
C LEU A 230 0.61 -8.00 -3.75
N MET A 231 1.27 -8.16 -4.88
CA MET A 231 2.36 -7.31 -5.38
C MET A 231 1.82 -6.12 -6.19
N THR A 232 0.58 -5.71 -5.89
CA THR A 232 -0.12 -4.65 -6.62
C THR A 232 -1.09 -3.91 -5.73
N THR A 233 -1.25 -2.63 -6.00
CA THR A 233 -2.23 -1.76 -5.35
C THR A 233 -3.33 -1.40 -6.35
N TYR A 234 -4.55 -1.31 -5.87
CA TYR A 234 -5.69 -0.88 -6.67
C TYR A 234 -6.16 0.49 -6.22
N TRP A 235 -6.54 1.30 -7.19
CA TRP A 235 -7.13 2.60 -6.96
C TRP A 235 -8.40 2.76 -7.78
N GLU A 236 -9.38 3.43 -7.20
CA GLU A 236 -10.65 3.74 -7.84
C GLU A 236 -11.09 5.17 -7.58
N ARG A 237 -11.83 5.75 -8.53
CA ARG A 237 -12.40 7.10 -8.42
C ARG A 237 -13.85 7.15 -8.90
N PRO A 238 -14.68 8.05 -8.33
CA PRO A 238 -16.04 8.28 -8.78
C PRO A 238 -16.12 8.73 -10.24
N LYS A 239 -17.29 8.54 -10.84
CA LYS A 239 -17.62 9.18 -12.13
C LYS A 239 -17.49 10.70 -11.98
N PRO A 240 -16.87 11.40 -12.93
CA PRO A 240 -17.02 12.84 -12.98
C PRO A 240 -18.52 13.15 -12.99
N VAL A 241 -18.96 13.97 -12.04
CA VAL A 241 -20.33 14.50 -12.08
C VAL A 241 -20.38 15.39 -13.32
N SER A 242 -21.12 14.99 -14.34
CA SER A 242 -21.39 15.87 -15.48
C SER A 242 -22.11 17.10 -14.92
N ARG A 243 -21.41 18.24 -14.91
CA ARG A 243 -22.08 19.51 -14.63
C ARG A 243 -23.06 19.74 -15.77
N SER A 244 -24.34 19.48 -15.50
CA SER A 244 -25.48 19.91 -16.35
C SER A 244 -25.64 21.41 -16.27
#